data_bb714513bc4455158fb1ff9706511b36
#
_entry.id   bb714513bc4455158fb1ff9706511b36
#
_cell.length_a   1.000
_cell.length_b   1.000
_cell.length_c   1.000
_cell.angle_alpha   90.00
_cell.angle_beta   90.00
_cell.angle_gamma   90.00
#
_symmetry.space_group_name_H-M   'P 1'
#
loop_
_entity.id
_entity.type
_entity.pdbx_description
1 polymer ?
#
loop_
_entity_poly.entity_id
_entity_poly.type
_entity_poly.pdbx_seq_one_letter_code
_entity_poly.pdbx_strand_id
1 'polypeptide(L)'
;MEKTENNKKLYRPDIDGLRAVAVIAVVMYHANFIPFISKGGYTGVDIFFVISGFLITGILLRNLGAKENPGKINLLDFYMRRIRRIFPALTVVLLAVIFFSILLLSPSEFRTIGYHVAAGAVYLSNFCLWHESGYFDFSSALKPLLHLWSLGVEEQFYIVWPLLLWIAYKLRFKLIYVTLAFTVGSFALCIYMIAYDPVQAFFCSVVSSLGTFDGRYLGLCSYK
;
A
#
# COMPACT_ATOMS: atom_id res chain seq x y z
N MET A 1 -19.52 11.74 29.15
CA MET A 1 -20.33 11.77 27.93
C MET A 1 -19.62 12.47 26.77
N GLU A 2 -18.81 13.48 27.00
CA GLU A 2 -18.08 14.25 25.96
C GLU A 2 -17.01 13.46 25.16
N LYS A 3 -16.35 12.49 25.77
CA LYS A 3 -15.36 11.60 25.10
C LYS A 3 -15.96 10.66 24.06
N THR A 4 -17.24 10.31 24.19
CA THR A 4 -17.94 9.39 23.29
C THR A 4 -18.44 10.10 22.02
N GLU A 5 -18.78 11.38 22.10
CA GLU A 5 -19.19 12.17 20.94
C GLU A 5 -18.01 12.53 20.01
N ASN A 6 -16.83 12.79 20.59
CA ASN A 6 -15.63 13.11 19.82
C ASN A 6 -15.10 11.90 19.01
N ASN A 7 -15.34 10.67 19.51
CA ASN A 7 -15.01 9.44 18.79
C ASN A 7 -15.98 9.14 17.61
N LYS A 8 -17.25 9.55 17.72
CA LYS A 8 -18.23 9.38 16.63
C LYS A 8 -17.91 10.24 15.39
N LYS A 9 -17.29 11.41 15.57
CA LYS A 9 -16.86 12.29 14.46
C LYS A 9 -15.66 11.78 13.66
N LEU A 10 -14.95 10.78 14.11
CA LEU A 10 -13.78 10.20 13.47
C LEU A 10 -14.09 8.95 12.63
N TYR A 11 -15.24 8.31 12.86
CA TYR A 11 -15.64 7.13 12.11
C TYR A 11 -16.29 7.54 10.77
N ARG A 12 -15.79 6.96 9.68
CA ARG A 12 -16.20 7.23 8.29
C ARG A 12 -16.74 5.95 7.67
N PRO A 13 -18.05 5.68 7.82
CA PRO A 13 -18.66 4.46 7.29
C PRO A 13 -18.65 4.39 5.74
N ASP A 14 -18.61 5.53 5.10
CA ASP A 14 -18.43 5.66 3.64
C ASP A 14 -17.11 5.03 3.16
N ILE A 15 -16.03 5.26 3.89
CA ILE A 15 -14.70 4.67 3.59
C ILE A 15 -14.72 3.16 3.79
N ASP A 16 -15.35 2.67 4.86
CA ASP A 16 -15.46 1.24 5.09
C ASP A 16 -16.33 0.56 4.01
N GLY A 17 -17.38 1.24 3.53
CA GLY A 17 -18.16 0.80 2.37
C GLY A 17 -17.33 0.68 1.09
N LEU A 18 -16.52 1.70 0.78
CA LEU A 18 -15.61 1.67 -0.37
C LEU A 18 -14.58 0.54 -0.26
N ARG A 19 -14.05 0.29 0.94
CA ARG A 19 -13.14 -0.84 1.18
C ARG A 19 -13.83 -2.18 0.94
N ALA A 20 -15.07 -2.34 1.39
CA ALA A 20 -15.83 -3.56 1.15
C ALA A 20 -16.03 -3.81 -0.35
N VAL A 21 -16.39 -2.78 -1.11
CA VAL A 21 -16.50 -2.86 -2.58
C VAL A 21 -15.17 -3.27 -3.21
N ALA A 22 -14.06 -2.66 -2.77
CA ALA A 22 -12.72 -2.98 -3.27
C ALA A 22 -12.33 -4.44 -3.00
N VAL A 23 -12.60 -4.95 -1.77
CA VAL A 23 -12.36 -6.37 -1.42
C VAL A 23 -13.19 -7.28 -2.31
N ILE A 24 -14.50 -7.01 -2.46
CA ILE A 24 -15.38 -7.84 -3.28
C ILE A 24 -14.89 -7.86 -4.74
N ALA A 25 -14.48 -6.72 -5.29
CA ALA A 25 -13.95 -6.64 -6.66
C ALA A 25 -12.71 -7.53 -6.84
N VAL A 26 -11.76 -7.47 -5.91
CA VAL A 26 -10.54 -8.30 -5.95
C VAL A 26 -10.87 -9.79 -5.80
N VAL A 27 -11.77 -10.14 -4.88
CA VAL A 27 -12.20 -11.54 -4.68
C VAL A 27 -12.88 -12.09 -5.94
N MET A 28 -13.79 -11.31 -6.55
CA MET A 28 -14.46 -11.72 -7.80
C MET A 28 -13.49 -11.88 -8.96
N TYR A 29 -12.46 -11.04 -9.03
CA TYR A 29 -11.37 -11.15 -10.01
C TYR A 29 -10.65 -12.50 -9.90
N HIS A 30 -10.24 -12.87 -8.68
CA HIS A 30 -9.50 -14.12 -8.46
C HIS A 30 -10.38 -15.36 -8.55
N ALA A 31 -11.63 -15.28 -8.12
CA ALA A 31 -12.57 -16.39 -8.18
C ALA A 31 -13.09 -16.66 -9.61
N ASN A 32 -12.93 -15.68 -10.53
CA ASN A 32 -13.39 -15.76 -11.92
C ASN A 32 -14.85 -16.23 -12.08
N PHE A 33 -15.72 -15.90 -11.11
CA PHE A 33 -17.10 -16.34 -11.06
C PHE A 33 -17.93 -15.86 -12.25
N ILE A 34 -17.69 -14.63 -12.70
CA ILE A 34 -18.39 -14.01 -13.82
C ILE A 34 -17.35 -13.37 -14.73
N PRO A 35 -16.96 -14.02 -15.85
CA PRO A 35 -15.83 -13.59 -16.69
C PRO A 35 -15.92 -12.15 -17.19
N PHE A 36 -17.13 -11.62 -17.38
CA PHE A 36 -17.34 -10.26 -17.84
C PHE A 36 -17.09 -9.21 -16.74
N ILE A 37 -17.52 -9.49 -15.50
CA ILE A 37 -17.37 -8.58 -14.34
C ILE A 37 -16.00 -8.71 -13.72
N SER A 38 -15.43 -9.92 -13.74
CA SER A 38 -14.14 -10.22 -13.11
C SER A 38 -12.98 -9.49 -13.77
N LYS A 39 -13.04 -9.20 -15.08
CA LYS A 39 -11.92 -8.58 -15.83
C LYS A 39 -11.43 -7.24 -15.29
N GLY A 40 -12.29 -6.46 -14.61
CA GLY A 40 -11.93 -5.16 -14.02
C GLY A 40 -11.62 -5.20 -12.53
N GLY A 41 -11.71 -6.37 -11.87
CA GLY A 41 -11.63 -6.46 -10.40
C GLY A 41 -10.26 -6.14 -9.82
N TYR A 42 -9.19 -6.18 -10.61
CA TYR A 42 -7.84 -5.74 -10.19
C TYR A 42 -7.80 -4.27 -9.77
N THR A 43 -8.71 -3.41 -10.30
CA THR A 43 -8.81 -1.99 -9.89
C THR A 43 -9.18 -1.82 -8.41
N GLY A 44 -9.68 -2.87 -7.75
CA GLY A 44 -9.90 -2.86 -6.31
C GLY A 44 -8.63 -2.57 -5.52
N VAL A 45 -7.46 -2.98 -6.01
CA VAL A 45 -6.16 -2.66 -5.38
C VAL A 45 -5.89 -1.16 -5.46
N ASP A 46 -6.19 -0.51 -6.59
CA ASP A 46 -6.01 0.93 -6.75
C ASP A 46 -6.93 1.72 -5.80
N ILE A 47 -8.17 1.25 -5.62
CA ILE A 47 -9.10 1.83 -4.64
C ILE A 47 -8.51 1.75 -3.22
N PHE A 48 -7.88 0.64 -2.84
CA PHE A 48 -7.19 0.53 -1.55
C PHE A 48 -6.07 1.55 -1.42
N PHE A 49 -5.23 1.74 -2.44
CA PHE A 49 -4.16 2.73 -2.40
C PHE A 49 -4.71 4.15 -2.24
N VAL A 50 -5.77 4.51 -2.96
CA VAL A 50 -6.43 5.83 -2.84
C VAL A 50 -6.95 6.04 -1.41
N ILE A 51 -7.68 5.07 -0.86
CA ILE A 51 -8.22 5.14 0.50
C ILE A 51 -7.10 5.27 1.53
N SER A 52 -6.04 4.49 1.38
CA SER A 52 -4.88 4.50 2.26
C SER A 52 -4.16 5.85 2.24
N GLY A 53 -3.93 6.40 1.04
CA GLY A 53 -3.35 7.73 0.86
C GLY A 53 -4.19 8.83 1.51
N PHE A 54 -5.51 8.80 1.32
CA PHE A 54 -6.45 9.74 1.93
C PHE A 54 -6.41 9.70 3.45
N LEU A 55 -6.54 8.50 4.03
CA LEU A 55 -6.60 8.34 5.49
C LEU A 55 -5.30 8.77 6.18
N ILE A 56 -4.15 8.34 5.63
CA ILE A 56 -2.85 8.67 6.22
C ILE A 56 -2.57 10.16 6.13
N THR A 57 -2.78 10.76 4.97
CA THR A 57 -2.58 12.19 4.80
C THR A 57 -3.49 12.98 5.75
N GLY A 58 -4.75 12.59 5.88
CA GLY A 58 -5.69 13.21 6.81
C GLY A 58 -5.28 13.10 8.28
N ILE A 59 -4.70 11.96 8.70
CA ILE A 59 -4.16 11.78 10.05
C ILE A 59 -2.93 12.67 10.27
N LEU A 60 -2.00 12.68 9.31
CA LEU A 60 -0.77 13.44 9.41
C LEU A 60 -1.01 14.95 9.43
N LEU A 61 -1.90 15.45 8.55
CA LEU A 61 -2.25 16.88 8.52
C LEU A 61 -2.92 17.32 9.82
N ARG A 62 -3.81 16.51 10.40
CA ARG A 62 -4.40 16.81 11.71
C ARG A 62 -3.35 16.89 12.81
N ASN A 63 -2.38 15.98 12.82
CA ASN A 63 -1.30 16.00 13.80
C ASN A 63 -0.37 17.20 13.62
N LEU A 64 -0.08 17.60 12.37
CA LEU A 64 0.73 18.78 12.06
C LEU A 64 0.03 20.10 12.44
N GLY A 65 -1.30 20.16 12.26
CA GLY A 65 -2.12 21.32 12.59
C GLY A 65 -2.68 21.35 14.01
N ALA A 66 -2.32 20.40 14.87
CA ALA A 66 -2.85 20.32 16.24
C ALA A 66 -2.44 21.54 17.08
N LYS A 67 -3.44 22.20 17.70
CA LYS A 67 -3.22 23.44 18.48
C LYS A 67 -2.34 23.24 19.70
N GLU A 68 -2.37 22.06 20.32
CA GLU A 68 -1.64 21.77 21.55
C GLU A 68 -0.12 21.51 21.30
N ASN A 69 0.24 20.96 20.15
CA ASN A 69 1.63 20.65 19.79
C ASN A 69 1.81 20.75 18.25
N PRO A 70 1.87 21.96 17.71
CA PRO A 70 2.01 22.14 16.27
C PRO A 70 3.33 21.55 15.75
N GLY A 71 3.23 20.73 14.72
CA GLY A 71 4.39 20.11 14.06
C GLY A 71 4.98 18.87 14.73
N LYS A 72 4.43 18.40 15.86
CA LYS A 72 4.85 17.14 16.46
C LYS A 72 4.06 15.96 15.90
N ILE A 73 4.65 15.27 14.92
CA ILE A 73 4.18 13.94 14.53
C ILE A 73 4.96 12.93 15.39
N ASN A 74 4.26 12.15 16.20
CA ASN A 74 4.88 10.98 16.82
C ASN A 74 4.95 9.84 15.77
N LEU A 75 6.00 9.88 14.94
CA LEU A 75 6.22 8.87 13.90
C LEU A 75 6.34 7.47 14.49
N LEU A 76 6.96 7.34 15.67
CA LEU A 76 7.11 6.05 16.34
C LEU A 76 5.76 5.43 16.68
N ASP A 77 4.85 6.19 17.29
CA ASP A 77 3.50 5.72 17.60
C ASP A 77 2.69 5.40 16.34
N PHE A 78 2.89 6.15 15.27
CA PHE A 78 2.28 5.88 13.99
C PHE A 78 2.71 4.52 13.44
N TYR A 79 4.03 4.26 13.37
CA TYR A 79 4.57 2.98 12.88
C TYR A 79 4.22 1.81 13.80
N MET A 80 4.28 1.98 15.11
CA MET A 80 3.91 0.93 16.06
C MET A 80 2.45 0.49 15.92
N ARG A 81 1.52 1.42 15.67
CA ARG A 81 0.11 1.08 15.41
C ARG A 81 -0.06 0.29 14.10
N ARG A 82 0.75 0.60 13.07
CA ARG A 82 0.74 -0.14 11.80
C ARG A 82 1.29 -1.54 11.97
N ILE A 83 2.45 -1.68 12.58
CA ILE A 83 3.07 -2.98 12.86
C ILE A 83 2.11 -3.89 13.63
N ARG A 84 1.51 -3.41 14.72
CA ARG A 84 0.56 -4.19 15.50
C ARG A 84 -0.69 -4.62 14.72
N ARG A 85 -1.04 -3.90 13.68
CA ARG A 85 -2.20 -4.22 12.84
C ARG A 85 -1.89 -5.23 11.76
N ILE A 86 -0.72 -5.15 11.12
CA ILE A 86 -0.41 -5.90 9.89
C ILE A 86 0.47 -7.11 10.20
N PHE A 87 1.47 -6.94 11.06
CA PHE A 87 2.48 -7.95 11.31
C PHE A 87 1.92 -9.28 11.84
N PRO A 88 0.92 -9.35 12.74
CA PRO A 88 0.39 -10.62 13.21
C PRO A 88 -0.22 -11.47 12.07
N ALA A 89 -1.02 -10.85 11.21
CA ALA A 89 -1.63 -11.57 10.09
C ALA A 89 -0.57 -12.00 9.06
N LEU A 90 0.36 -11.11 8.72
CA LEU A 90 1.47 -11.42 7.82
C LEU A 90 2.30 -12.59 8.34
N THR A 91 2.65 -12.59 9.64
CA THR A 91 3.43 -13.66 10.26
C THR A 91 2.73 -15.01 10.14
N VAL A 92 1.42 -15.07 10.41
CA VAL A 92 0.64 -16.32 10.29
C VAL A 92 0.68 -16.83 8.85
N VAL A 93 0.49 -15.96 7.86
CA VAL A 93 0.52 -16.34 6.43
C VAL A 93 1.91 -16.87 6.05
N LEU A 94 2.99 -16.15 6.43
CA LEU A 94 4.35 -16.57 6.10
C LEU A 94 4.70 -17.92 6.75
N LEU A 95 4.35 -18.13 8.02
CA LEU A 95 4.57 -19.41 8.72
C LEU A 95 3.76 -20.54 8.09
N ALA A 96 2.51 -20.30 7.71
CA ALA A 96 1.70 -21.29 7.00
C ALA A 96 2.34 -21.67 5.66
N VAL A 97 2.80 -20.69 4.87
CA VAL A 97 3.47 -20.96 3.60
C VAL A 97 4.75 -21.78 3.83
N ILE A 98 5.59 -21.42 4.81
CA ILE A 98 6.80 -22.22 5.14
C ILE A 98 6.42 -23.65 5.50
N PHE A 99 5.43 -23.83 6.38
CA PHE A 99 5.00 -25.16 6.83
C PHE A 99 4.55 -26.04 5.67
N PHE A 100 3.66 -25.55 4.81
CA PHE A 100 3.20 -26.31 3.65
C PHE A 100 4.31 -26.51 2.61
N SER A 101 5.21 -25.56 2.46
CA SER A 101 6.34 -25.68 1.53
C SER A 101 7.31 -26.80 1.93
N ILE A 102 7.56 -26.98 3.22
CA ILE A 102 8.39 -28.09 3.74
C ILE A 102 7.76 -29.45 3.40
N LEU A 103 6.43 -29.55 3.43
CA LEU A 103 5.71 -30.79 3.22
C LEU A 103 5.53 -31.15 1.74
N LEU A 104 5.42 -30.16 0.86
CA LEU A 104 4.91 -30.33 -0.50
C LEU A 104 5.94 -30.07 -1.60
N LEU A 105 7.00 -29.29 -1.32
CA LEU A 105 7.89 -28.79 -2.36
C LEU A 105 9.23 -29.51 -2.38
N SER A 106 9.84 -29.55 -3.56
CA SER A 106 11.22 -29.97 -3.73
C SER A 106 12.22 -29.00 -3.09
N PRO A 107 13.46 -29.41 -2.78
CA PRO A 107 14.45 -28.51 -2.17
C PRO A 107 14.74 -27.24 -2.98
N SER A 108 14.68 -27.29 -4.31
CA SER A 108 14.88 -26.15 -5.20
C SER A 108 13.74 -25.15 -5.12
N GLU A 109 12.49 -25.62 -5.13
CA GLU A 109 11.29 -24.80 -5.00
C GLU A 109 11.20 -24.18 -3.60
N PHE A 110 11.52 -24.97 -2.56
CA PHE A 110 11.57 -24.46 -1.18
C PHE A 110 12.55 -23.30 -1.03
N ARG A 111 13.72 -23.38 -1.68
CA ARG A 111 14.67 -22.26 -1.68
C ARG A 111 14.08 -21.00 -2.29
N THR A 112 13.37 -21.11 -3.42
CA THR A 112 12.71 -19.98 -4.08
C THR A 112 11.63 -19.36 -3.17
N ILE A 113 10.79 -20.20 -2.56
CA ILE A 113 9.80 -19.73 -1.57
C ILE A 113 10.49 -19.04 -0.39
N GLY A 114 11.63 -19.51 0.07
CA GLY A 114 12.42 -18.86 1.12
C GLY A 114 12.78 -17.41 0.79
N TYR A 115 13.17 -17.11 -0.46
CA TYR A 115 13.40 -15.73 -0.90
C TYR A 115 12.12 -14.89 -0.87
N HIS A 116 10.99 -15.44 -1.33
CA HIS A 116 9.70 -14.72 -1.28
C HIS A 116 9.23 -14.45 0.16
N VAL A 117 9.43 -15.42 1.06
CA VAL A 117 9.12 -15.26 2.49
C VAL A 117 9.99 -14.14 3.11
N ALA A 118 11.30 -14.16 2.86
CA ALA A 118 12.21 -13.14 3.34
C ALA A 118 11.84 -11.75 2.78
N ALA A 119 11.59 -11.65 1.47
CA ALA A 119 11.16 -10.41 0.84
C ALA A 119 9.80 -9.91 1.40
N GLY A 120 8.86 -10.84 1.65
CA GLY A 120 7.55 -10.53 2.23
C GLY A 120 7.66 -9.99 3.65
N ALA A 121 8.54 -10.59 4.48
CA ALA A 121 8.76 -10.17 5.86
C ALA A 121 9.31 -8.74 5.99
N VAL A 122 10.07 -8.27 4.99
CA VAL A 122 10.66 -6.92 4.95
C VAL A 122 9.95 -5.98 3.97
N TYR A 123 8.77 -6.37 3.46
CA TYR A 123 7.96 -5.59 2.51
C TYR A 123 8.67 -5.26 1.18
N LEU A 124 9.53 -6.15 0.70
CA LEU A 124 10.25 -6.03 -0.56
C LEU A 124 9.78 -7.03 -1.64
N SER A 125 8.60 -7.62 -1.47
CA SER A 125 8.04 -8.62 -2.40
C SER A 125 7.91 -8.09 -3.83
N ASN A 126 7.57 -6.81 -4.00
CA ASN A 126 7.46 -6.17 -5.30
C ASN A 126 8.80 -6.17 -6.06
N PHE A 127 9.92 -5.88 -5.40
CA PHE A 127 11.26 -5.90 -6.02
C PHE A 127 11.72 -7.33 -6.31
N CYS A 128 11.42 -8.29 -5.41
CA CYS A 128 11.72 -9.70 -5.63
C CYS A 128 11.01 -10.21 -6.89
N LEU A 129 9.71 -9.95 -7.01
CA LEU A 129 8.90 -10.36 -8.15
C LEU A 129 9.31 -9.66 -9.46
N TRP A 130 9.66 -8.38 -9.40
CA TRP A 130 10.20 -7.67 -10.56
C TRP A 130 11.51 -8.29 -11.04
N HIS A 131 12.45 -8.58 -10.14
CA HIS A 131 13.74 -9.18 -10.50
C HIS A 131 13.60 -10.58 -11.10
N GLU A 132 12.57 -11.33 -10.69
CA GLU A 132 12.27 -12.66 -11.24
C GLU A 132 11.50 -12.61 -12.57
N SER A 133 10.87 -11.49 -12.89
CA SER A 133 10.12 -11.34 -14.12
C SER A 133 11.06 -11.34 -15.31
N GLY A 134 11.04 -12.40 -16.10
CA GLY A 134 11.89 -12.55 -17.27
C GLY A 134 11.54 -13.81 -18.05
N TYR A 135 12.37 -14.17 -19.01
CA TYR A 135 12.14 -15.30 -19.91
C TYR A 135 11.94 -16.66 -19.20
N PHE A 136 12.47 -16.82 -18.00
CA PHE A 136 12.36 -18.03 -17.18
C PHE A 136 11.33 -17.91 -16.05
N ASP A 137 10.43 -16.90 -16.09
CA ASP A 137 9.45 -16.72 -15.05
C ASP A 137 8.45 -17.90 -15.01
N PHE A 138 8.37 -18.54 -13.84
CA PHE A 138 7.28 -19.49 -13.58
C PHE A 138 5.95 -18.78 -13.63
N SER A 139 4.92 -19.44 -14.16
CA SER A 139 3.59 -18.83 -14.22
C SER A 139 3.22 -18.25 -12.85
N SER A 140 2.65 -17.06 -12.85
CA SER A 140 2.23 -16.35 -11.64
C SER A 140 1.31 -17.18 -10.73
N ALA A 141 0.59 -18.15 -11.30
CA ALA A 141 -0.25 -19.12 -10.60
C ALA A 141 0.52 -20.04 -9.64
N LEU A 142 1.84 -20.20 -9.80
CA LEU A 142 2.67 -21.04 -8.95
C LEU A 142 3.38 -20.24 -7.83
N LYS A 143 3.15 -18.94 -7.72
CA LYS A 143 3.77 -18.07 -6.70
C LYS A 143 2.79 -17.82 -5.54
N PRO A 144 2.83 -18.56 -4.43
CA PRO A 144 1.83 -18.47 -3.36
C PRO A 144 1.84 -17.12 -2.64
N LEU A 145 2.97 -16.39 -2.64
CA LEU A 145 3.13 -15.07 -2.03
C LEU A 145 3.07 -13.92 -3.04
N LEU A 146 2.60 -14.18 -4.27
CA LEU A 146 2.48 -13.15 -5.31
C LEU A 146 1.76 -11.91 -4.81
N HIS A 147 0.64 -12.09 -4.11
CA HIS A 147 -0.21 -10.97 -3.66
C HIS A 147 0.43 -10.04 -2.63
N LEU A 148 1.56 -10.42 -2.02
CA LEU A 148 2.30 -9.56 -1.10
C LEU A 148 2.99 -8.37 -1.79
N TRP A 149 3.05 -8.34 -3.13
CA TRP A 149 3.61 -7.19 -3.85
C TRP A 149 2.87 -5.88 -3.54
N SER A 150 1.54 -5.91 -3.50
CA SER A 150 0.74 -4.73 -3.22
C SER A 150 0.88 -4.27 -1.77
N LEU A 151 0.97 -5.21 -0.81
CA LEU A 151 1.26 -4.91 0.58
C LEU A 151 2.66 -4.26 0.72
N GLY A 152 3.67 -4.78 0.01
CA GLY A 152 5.01 -4.19 -0.02
C GLY A 152 4.99 -2.73 -0.46
N VAL A 153 4.32 -2.43 -1.57
CA VAL A 153 4.15 -1.07 -2.09
C VAL A 153 3.44 -0.17 -1.08
N GLU A 154 2.37 -0.66 -0.45
CA GLU A 154 1.59 0.09 0.53
C GLU A 154 2.43 0.45 1.76
N GLU A 155 3.20 -0.48 2.30
CA GLU A 155 4.05 -0.25 3.48
C GLU A 155 5.25 0.65 3.18
N GLN A 156 5.87 0.52 1.99
CA GLN A 156 6.91 1.44 1.53
C GLN A 156 6.38 2.88 1.46
N PHE A 157 5.16 3.06 0.93
CA PHE A 157 4.50 4.37 0.94
C PHE A 157 4.27 4.89 2.36
N TYR A 158 3.85 4.04 3.30
CA TYR A 158 3.63 4.42 4.70
C TYR A 158 4.92 4.81 5.41
N ILE A 159 6.06 4.30 4.99
CA ILE A 159 7.36 4.72 5.53
C ILE A 159 7.77 6.08 4.95
N VAL A 160 7.73 6.22 3.65
CA VAL A 160 8.27 7.40 2.95
C VAL A 160 7.38 8.63 3.13
N TRP A 161 6.06 8.48 3.01
CA TRP A 161 5.14 9.61 2.96
C TRP A 161 5.05 10.44 4.25
N PRO A 162 4.93 9.86 5.45
CA PRO A 162 4.94 10.62 6.70
C PRO A 162 6.24 11.38 6.91
N LEU A 163 7.37 10.75 6.55
CA LEU A 163 8.69 11.37 6.67
C LEU A 163 8.82 12.58 5.73
N LEU A 164 8.37 12.43 4.48
CA LEU A 164 8.39 13.50 3.48
C LEU A 164 7.53 14.68 3.92
N LEU A 165 6.31 14.44 4.40
CA LEU A 165 5.44 15.52 4.89
C LEU A 165 6.01 16.19 6.14
N TRP A 166 6.60 15.43 7.06
CA TRP A 166 7.24 16.00 8.25
C TRP A 166 8.44 16.89 7.89
N ILE A 167 9.31 16.44 6.98
CA ILE A 167 10.44 17.24 6.48
C ILE A 167 9.94 18.51 5.80
N ALA A 168 8.94 18.39 4.90
CA ALA A 168 8.36 19.52 4.21
C ALA A 168 7.79 20.57 5.17
N TYR A 169 7.09 20.11 6.21
CA TYR A 169 6.56 20.97 7.26
C TYR A 169 7.70 21.68 8.03
N LYS A 170 8.73 20.95 8.41
CA LYS A 170 9.90 21.51 9.12
C LYS A 170 10.66 22.57 8.31
N LEU A 171 10.73 22.35 6.98
CA LEU A 171 11.33 23.31 6.04
C LEU A 171 10.38 24.45 5.65
N ARG A 172 9.18 24.51 6.25
CA ARG A 172 8.14 25.52 5.98
C ARG A 172 7.65 25.56 4.52
N PHE A 173 7.78 24.47 3.78
CA PHE A 173 7.18 24.36 2.46
C PHE A 173 5.66 24.25 2.58
N LYS A 174 4.94 24.85 1.65
CA LYS A 174 3.49 24.62 1.55
C LYS A 174 3.24 23.20 1.09
N LEU A 175 2.60 22.39 1.93
CA LEU A 175 2.38 20.97 1.72
C LEU A 175 1.69 20.65 0.39
N ILE A 176 0.84 21.59 -0.10
CA ILE A 176 0.17 21.45 -1.40
C ILE A 176 1.15 21.37 -2.57
N TYR A 177 2.20 22.18 -2.57
CA TYR A 177 3.21 22.14 -3.65
C TYR A 177 4.07 20.88 -3.58
N VAL A 178 4.37 20.42 -2.38
CA VAL A 178 5.12 19.15 -2.18
C VAL A 178 4.32 17.97 -2.70
N THR A 179 3.02 17.92 -2.35
CA THR A 179 2.12 16.90 -2.87
C THR A 179 2.00 16.95 -4.38
N LEU A 180 1.79 18.14 -4.96
CA LEU A 180 1.65 18.31 -6.40
C LEU A 180 2.94 17.90 -7.13
N ALA A 181 4.11 18.33 -6.64
CA ALA A 181 5.41 17.97 -7.23
C ALA A 181 5.64 16.47 -7.18
N PHE A 182 5.29 15.82 -6.06
CA PHE A 182 5.39 14.36 -5.93
C PHE A 182 4.48 13.64 -6.92
N THR A 183 3.26 14.15 -7.18
CA THR A 183 2.35 13.54 -8.17
C THR A 183 2.90 13.65 -9.57
N VAL A 184 3.21 14.90 -9.96
CA VAL A 184 3.69 15.13 -11.32
C VAL A 184 4.96 14.32 -11.57
N GLY A 185 5.88 14.28 -10.60
CA GLY A 185 7.08 13.46 -10.67
C GLY A 185 6.79 11.97 -10.77
N SER A 186 5.89 11.44 -9.92
CA SER A 186 5.48 10.03 -9.96
C SER A 186 4.79 9.68 -11.28
N PHE A 187 3.94 10.57 -11.79
CA PHE A 187 3.25 10.36 -13.06
C PHE A 187 4.22 10.35 -14.24
N ALA A 188 5.13 11.33 -14.30
CA ALA A 188 6.15 11.38 -15.33
C ALA A 188 7.04 10.13 -15.31
N LEU A 189 7.46 9.69 -14.11
CA LEU A 189 8.25 8.47 -13.95
C LEU A 189 7.46 7.22 -14.35
N CYS A 190 6.16 7.17 -14.07
CA CYS A 190 5.28 6.10 -14.50
C CYS A 190 5.23 5.98 -16.03
N ILE A 191 5.01 7.11 -16.74
CA ILE A 191 4.99 7.13 -18.21
C ILE A 191 6.35 6.68 -18.77
N TYR A 192 7.43 7.17 -18.17
CA TYR A 192 8.77 6.78 -18.56
C TYR A 192 9.00 5.27 -18.41
N MET A 193 8.64 4.70 -17.24
CA MET A 193 8.83 3.28 -16.95
C MET A 193 7.97 2.39 -17.85
N ILE A 194 6.72 2.76 -18.15
CA ILE A 194 5.85 1.99 -19.06
C ILE A 194 6.49 1.86 -20.45
N ALA A 195 7.22 2.89 -20.90
CA ALA A 195 7.87 2.86 -22.20
C ALA A 195 9.12 1.97 -22.23
N TYR A 196 9.82 1.79 -21.12
CA TYR A 196 11.09 1.05 -21.05
C TYR A 196 10.94 -0.36 -20.46
N ASP A 197 10.21 -0.51 -19.37
CA ASP A 197 9.97 -1.78 -18.68
C ASP A 197 8.57 -1.79 -18.05
N PRO A 198 7.56 -2.28 -18.80
CA PRO A 198 6.19 -2.35 -18.29
C PRO A 198 6.03 -3.21 -17.03
N VAL A 199 6.89 -4.22 -16.84
CA VAL A 199 6.86 -5.11 -15.68
C VAL A 199 7.38 -4.37 -14.44
N GLN A 200 8.47 -3.63 -14.59
CA GLN A 200 8.96 -2.73 -13.54
C GLN A 200 7.91 -1.69 -13.17
N ALA A 201 7.25 -1.10 -14.17
CA ALA A 201 6.19 -0.14 -13.95
C ALA A 201 5.04 -0.72 -13.11
N PHE A 202 4.69 -1.98 -13.31
CA PHE A 202 3.64 -2.67 -12.54
C PHE A 202 4.04 -2.93 -11.09
N PHE A 203 5.24 -3.44 -10.85
CA PHE A 203 5.69 -3.80 -9.51
C PHE A 203 6.31 -2.64 -8.72
N CYS A 204 6.67 -1.54 -9.37
CA CYS A 204 7.36 -0.44 -8.71
C CYS A 204 6.39 0.47 -7.94
N SER A 205 6.78 0.85 -6.72
CA SER A 205 6.00 1.70 -5.81
C SER A 205 5.61 3.06 -6.40
N VAL A 206 6.33 3.53 -7.40
CA VAL A 206 6.08 4.82 -8.06
C VAL A 206 4.75 4.84 -8.81
N VAL A 207 4.42 3.78 -9.54
CA VAL A 207 3.14 3.68 -10.27
C VAL A 207 1.97 3.56 -9.32
N SER A 208 2.12 2.73 -8.28
CA SER A 208 1.08 2.55 -7.27
C SER A 208 0.85 3.79 -6.41
N SER A 209 1.85 4.67 -6.27
CA SER A 209 1.70 5.93 -5.55
C SER A 209 0.77 6.93 -6.25
N LEU A 210 0.50 6.77 -7.55
CA LEU A 210 -0.52 7.54 -8.27
C LEU A 210 -1.93 7.28 -7.74
N GLY A 211 -2.28 6.02 -7.49
CA GLY A 211 -3.58 5.69 -6.89
C GLY A 211 -3.75 6.28 -5.49
N THR A 212 -2.68 6.37 -4.69
CA THR A 212 -2.72 7.00 -3.36
C THR A 212 -2.83 8.52 -3.41
N PHE A 213 -2.52 9.11 -4.56
CA PHE A 213 -2.45 10.55 -4.72
C PHE A 213 -3.81 11.25 -4.75
N ASP A 214 -4.80 10.71 -5.44
CA ASP A 214 -6.16 11.28 -5.47
C ASP A 214 -6.74 11.37 -4.06
N GLY A 215 -6.47 10.36 -3.21
CA GLY A 215 -6.87 10.39 -1.82
C GLY A 215 -6.22 11.52 -1.01
N ARG A 216 -4.99 11.91 -1.34
CA ARG A 216 -4.27 13.01 -0.66
C ARG A 216 -4.83 14.38 -1.01
N TYR A 217 -5.20 14.58 -2.26
CA TYR A 217 -5.81 15.84 -2.70
C TYR A 217 -7.14 16.09 -2.00
N LEU A 218 -7.96 15.05 -1.88
CA LEU A 218 -9.22 15.11 -1.15
C LEU A 218 -9.00 15.39 0.35
N GLY A 219 -7.94 14.86 0.95
CA GLY A 219 -7.55 15.14 2.33
C GLY A 219 -7.16 16.59 2.57
N LEU A 220 -6.47 17.22 1.63
CA LEU A 220 -6.08 18.63 1.71
C LEU A 220 -7.28 19.59 1.54
N CYS A 221 -8.25 19.24 0.69
CA CYS A 221 -9.48 20.03 0.51
C CYS A 221 -10.44 19.93 1.70
N SER A 222 -10.41 18.83 2.45
CA SER A 222 -11.27 18.66 3.64
C SER A 222 -10.79 19.45 4.87
N TYR A 223 -9.65 20.14 4.79
CA TYR A 223 -9.03 20.82 5.93
C TYR A 223 -9.25 22.36 5.94
N LYS A 224 -10.17 22.87 5.12
CA LYS A 224 -10.72 24.21 5.25
C LYS A 224 -12.05 24.16 6.02
#